data_3f9ea1c49bbd3f4c8f9342aadcf822b4
#
_entry.id   3f9ea1c49bbd3f4c8f9342aadcf822b4
#
_cell.length_a   1.000
_cell.length_b   1.000
_cell.length_c   1.000
_cell.angle_alpha   90.00
_cell.angle_beta   90.00
_cell.angle_gamma   90.00
#
_symmetry.space_group_name_H-M   'P 1'
#
loop_
_entity.id
_entity.type
_entity.pdbx_description
1 polymer ?
#
loop_
_entity_poly.entity_id
_entity_poly.type
_entity_poly.pdbx_seq_one_letter_code
_entity_poly.pdbx_strand_id
1 'polypeptide(L)'
;LKADAEGMKRLGLAPDSVIGARQAECGFDVWLRDDGLWAHGPDGYYDTKRSPYNAYLASKGYDGENPWHDYANAGIDADQIASGWMTRNADKPANIREEDSETPWLTSEAIKFIDQATGPWCAHVSYIKPHWPYIVPAPYHAMCGPEHVPDPCRSAVELDNPQPVFNAYTKNAVAHAFQRDEVR
;
A
#
# COMPACT_ATOMS: atom_id res chain seq x y z
N LEU A 1 -6.65 -4.59 18.28
CA LEU A 1 -7.24 -5.76 18.96
C LEU A 1 -6.42 -6.97 18.55
N LYS A 2 -5.63 -7.52 19.45
CA LYS A 2 -5.06 -8.84 19.25
C LYS A 2 -6.18 -9.84 19.58
N ALA A 3 -6.63 -10.60 18.58
CA ALA A 3 -7.48 -11.75 18.85
C ALA A 3 -6.70 -12.69 19.79
N ASP A 4 -7.29 -13.07 20.93
CA ASP A 4 -6.67 -14.03 21.82
C ASP A 4 -6.65 -15.44 21.19
N ALA A 5 -5.70 -16.24 21.59
CA ALA A 5 -5.50 -17.58 21.03
C ALA A 5 -6.74 -18.49 21.18
N GLU A 6 -7.52 -18.31 22.25
CA GLU A 6 -8.75 -19.08 22.44
C GLU A 6 -9.88 -18.60 21.54
N GLY A 7 -10.00 -17.29 21.34
CA GLY A 7 -10.97 -16.72 20.40
C GLY A 7 -10.72 -17.21 18.98
N MET A 8 -9.45 -17.24 18.55
CA MET A 8 -9.09 -17.78 17.23
C MET A 8 -9.39 -19.26 17.08
N LYS A 9 -9.10 -20.05 18.11
CA LYS A 9 -9.42 -21.48 18.14
C LYS A 9 -10.91 -21.76 18.01
N ARG A 10 -11.75 -20.96 18.68
CA ARG A 10 -13.23 -21.07 18.55
C ARG A 10 -13.72 -20.78 17.14
N LEU A 11 -12.99 -19.96 16.41
CA LEU A 11 -13.29 -19.63 15.01
C LEU A 11 -12.64 -20.59 14.01
N GLY A 12 -11.98 -21.66 14.49
CA GLY A 12 -11.30 -22.62 13.63
C GLY A 12 -10.01 -22.07 12.97
N LEU A 13 -9.46 -20.99 13.52
CA LEU A 13 -8.28 -20.33 12.97
C LEU A 13 -7.02 -20.78 13.71
N ALA A 14 -5.90 -20.90 12.99
CA ALA A 14 -4.62 -21.19 13.62
C ALA A 14 -4.18 -19.96 14.44
N PRO A 15 -3.91 -20.11 15.75
CA PRO A 15 -3.58 -18.97 16.63
C PRO A 15 -2.27 -18.25 16.25
N ASP A 16 -1.37 -18.97 15.61
CA ASP A 16 -0.08 -18.53 15.12
C ASP A 16 -0.15 -17.90 13.71
N SER A 17 -1.33 -17.89 13.11
CA SER A 17 -1.56 -17.32 11.79
C SER A 17 -2.02 -15.87 11.88
N VAL A 18 -1.20 -14.93 11.42
CA VAL A 18 -1.59 -13.53 11.28
C VAL A 18 -2.76 -13.37 10.30
N ILE A 19 -2.78 -14.17 9.25
CA ILE A 19 -3.89 -14.20 8.28
C ILE A 19 -5.17 -14.65 8.96
N GLY A 20 -5.10 -15.71 9.76
CA GLY A 20 -6.23 -16.20 10.53
C GLY A 20 -6.80 -15.17 11.49
N ALA A 21 -5.93 -14.46 12.24
CA ALA A 21 -6.34 -13.40 13.15
C ALA A 21 -7.04 -12.24 12.42
N ARG A 22 -6.53 -11.84 11.27
CA ARG A 22 -7.11 -10.75 10.48
C ARG A 22 -8.40 -11.14 9.77
N GLN A 23 -8.57 -12.37 9.37
CA GLN A 23 -9.85 -12.87 8.86
C GLN A 23 -10.95 -12.78 9.91
N ALA A 24 -10.61 -13.00 11.17
CA ALA A 24 -11.57 -12.93 12.28
C ALA A 24 -11.96 -11.49 12.68
N GLU A 25 -11.11 -10.51 12.36
CA GLU A 25 -11.27 -9.15 12.88
C GLU A 25 -12.52 -8.41 12.38
N CYS A 26 -13.02 -8.71 11.19
CA CYS A 26 -14.05 -7.90 10.54
C CYS A 26 -15.40 -8.61 10.34
N GLY A 27 -15.50 -9.90 10.63
CA GLY A 27 -16.73 -10.65 10.40
C GLY A 27 -17.11 -10.82 8.92
N PHE A 28 -16.18 -10.62 8.02
CA PHE A 28 -16.34 -10.85 6.58
C PHE A 28 -15.61 -12.11 6.15
N ASP A 29 -16.19 -12.82 5.20
CA ASP A 29 -15.48 -13.85 4.46
C ASP A 29 -14.51 -13.20 3.47
N VAL A 30 -13.27 -13.68 3.44
CA VAL A 30 -12.25 -13.11 2.55
C VAL A 30 -12.43 -13.66 1.15
N TRP A 31 -12.80 -12.80 0.22
CA TRP A 31 -12.80 -13.11 -1.20
C TRP A 31 -11.39 -13.08 -1.77
N LEU A 32 -10.69 -11.97 -1.53
CA LEU A 32 -9.31 -11.78 -1.98
C LEU A 32 -8.58 -10.93 -0.95
N ARG A 33 -7.34 -11.25 -0.73
CA ARG A 33 -6.47 -10.45 0.11
C ARG A 33 -5.11 -10.28 -0.54
N ASP A 34 -4.73 -9.02 -0.64
CA ASP A 34 -3.38 -8.59 -0.97
C ASP A 34 -3.04 -7.39 -0.11
N ASP A 35 -2.02 -7.50 0.72
CA ASP A 35 -1.63 -6.41 1.63
C ASP A 35 -0.45 -5.59 1.10
N GLY A 36 0.06 -5.94 -0.06
CA GLY A 36 1.10 -5.20 -0.77
C GLY A 36 2.46 -5.13 -0.10
N LEU A 37 2.52 -5.28 1.21
CA LEU A 37 3.73 -5.08 1.97
C LEU A 37 4.17 -6.33 2.64
N TRP A 38 5.35 -6.84 2.36
CA TRP A 38 6.09 -7.59 3.21
C TRP A 38 5.95 -9.00 3.44
N ALA A 39 6.83 -9.43 3.21
CA ALA A 39 7.49 -10.54 3.61
C ALA A 39 7.14 -11.16 4.83
N HIS A 40 7.00 -12.30 5.05
CA HIS A 40 6.60 -12.97 6.01
C HIS A 40 7.33 -14.04 6.50
N GLY A 41 7.06 -14.81 7.09
CA GLY A 41 7.65 -15.95 7.68
C GLY A 41 6.98 -16.25 8.99
N PRO A 42 7.58 -17.08 9.86
CA PRO A 42 7.00 -17.48 11.13
C PRO A 42 6.69 -16.33 12.08
N ASP A 43 7.24 -15.18 11.82
CA ASP A 43 7.05 -13.96 12.60
C ASP A 43 5.82 -13.16 12.19
N GLY A 44 4.99 -13.70 11.31
CA GLY A 44 3.73 -13.07 10.91
C GLY A 44 3.82 -12.03 9.81
N TYR A 45 4.85 -12.06 9.02
CA TYR A 45 4.98 -11.28 7.82
C TYR A 45 4.28 -11.93 6.63
N TYR A 46 4.00 -11.15 5.56
CA TYR A 46 3.43 -11.65 4.33
C TYR A 46 4.53 -12.00 3.34
N ASP A 47 4.32 -13.03 2.59
CA ASP A 47 5.13 -13.31 1.42
C ASP A 47 4.54 -12.56 0.22
N THR A 48 5.00 -11.33 0.02
CA THR A 48 4.54 -10.52 -1.10
C THR A 48 4.86 -11.13 -2.45
N LYS A 49 5.91 -11.94 -2.54
CA LYS A 49 6.29 -12.65 -3.78
C LYS A 49 5.22 -13.63 -4.24
N ARG A 50 4.41 -14.14 -3.31
CA ARG A 50 3.32 -15.08 -3.58
C ARG A 50 1.94 -14.45 -3.46
N SER A 51 1.87 -13.13 -3.42
CA SER A 51 0.59 -12.44 -3.36
C SER A 51 -0.23 -12.66 -4.64
N PRO A 52 -1.57 -12.59 -4.56
CA PRO A 52 -2.42 -12.66 -5.73
C PRO A 52 -2.08 -11.60 -6.79
N TYR A 53 -1.72 -10.40 -6.37
CA TYR A 53 -1.34 -9.34 -7.30
C TYR A 53 -0.01 -9.63 -8.01
N ASN A 54 0.99 -10.17 -7.29
CA ASN A 54 2.24 -10.60 -7.96
C ASN A 54 1.99 -11.74 -8.96
N ALA A 55 1.10 -12.66 -8.64
CA ALA A 55 0.72 -13.71 -9.59
C ALA A 55 0.04 -13.13 -10.84
N TYR A 56 -0.82 -12.13 -10.66
CA TYR A 56 -1.41 -11.39 -11.77
C TYR A 56 -0.36 -10.68 -12.62
N LEU A 57 0.54 -9.92 -11.99
CA LEU A 57 1.62 -9.22 -12.69
C LEU A 57 2.51 -10.18 -13.50
N ALA A 58 2.90 -11.29 -12.91
CA ALA A 58 3.66 -12.32 -13.62
C ALA A 58 2.89 -12.86 -14.84
N SER A 59 1.57 -13.04 -14.73
CA SER A 59 0.73 -13.47 -15.86
C SER A 59 0.64 -12.43 -16.98
N LYS A 60 0.94 -11.17 -16.68
CA LYS A 60 1.00 -10.06 -17.64
C LYS A 60 2.38 -9.84 -18.24
N GLY A 61 3.36 -10.64 -17.84
CA GLY A 61 4.73 -10.57 -18.34
C GLY A 61 5.64 -9.61 -17.57
N TYR A 62 5.25 -9.20 -16.38
CA TYR A 62 6.14 -8.48 -15.47
C TYR A 62 7.03 -9.49 -14.74
N ASP A 63 8.27 -9.61 -15.20
CA ASP A 63 9.22 -10.60 -14.70
C ASP A 63 9.86 -10.18 -13.37
N GLY A 64 10.48 -11.14 -12.69
CA GLY A 64 11.24 -10.92 -11.47
C GLY A 64 10.71 -11.66 -10.26
N GLU A 65 11.45 -11.57 -9.16
CA GLU A 65 11.05 -12.23 -7.91
C GLU A 65 9.88 -11.54 -7.21
N ASN A 66 9.77 -10.23 -7.38
CA ASN A 66 8.71 -9.43 -6.76
C ASN A 66 8.24 -8.31 -7.70
N PRO A 67 7.42 -8.63 -8.71
CA PRO A 67 6.91 -7.66 -9.68
C PRO A 67 6.19 -6.47 -9.03
N TRP A 68 5.51 -6.68 -7.91
CA TRP A 68 4.92 -5.59 -7.14
C TRP A 68 5.96 -4.55 -6.73
N HIS A 69 7.13 -4.98 -6.25
CA HIS A 69 8.20 -4.09 -5.84
C HIS A 69 8.94 -3.48 -7.04
N ASP A 70 9.19 -4.29 -8.06
CA ASP A 70 10.07 -3.92 -9.17
C ASP A 70 9.36 -3.08 -10.24
N TYR A 71 8.02 -3.14 -10.29
CA TYR A 71 7.20 -2.43 -11.26
C TYR A 71 6.16 -1.52 -10.61
N ALA A 72 5.23 -2.05 -9.82
CA ALA A 72 4.11 -1.26 -9.30
C ALA A 72 4.54 -0.18 -8.29
N ASN A 73 5.62 -0.43 -7.55
CA ASN A 73 6.21 0.51 -6.59
C ASN A 73 7.61 1.01 -7.00
N ALA A 74 7.92 0.95 -8.27
CA ALA A 74 9.11 1.55 -8.86
C ALA A 74 8.72 2.62 -9.87
N GLY A 75 9.49 3.70 -9.93
CA GLY A 75 9.33 4.75 -10.92
C GLY A 75 10.31 4.60 -12.08
N ILE A 76 10.00 5.19 -13.22
CA ILE A 76 10.92 5.32 -14.36
C ILE A 76 11.43 6.75 -14.41
N ASP A 77 12.76 6.88 -14.45
CA ASP A 77 13.47 8.13 -14.67
C ASP A 77 14.52 7.94 -15.75
N ALA A 78 14.30 8.50 -16.93
CA ALA A 78 15.20 8.40 -18.09
C ALA A 78 15.70 6.95 -18.34
N ASP A 79 14.76 6.01 -18.41
CA ASP A 79 14.99 4.57 -18.59
C ASP A 79 15.69 3.86 -17.41
N GLN A 80 15.85 4.54 -16.30
CA GLN A 80 16.36 3.93 -15.08
C GLN A 80 15.22 3.68 -14.08
N ILE A 81 15.29 2.56 -13.39
CA ILE A 81 14.35 2.23 -12.34
C ILE A 81 14.70 3.02 -11.08
N ALA A 82 13.76 3.81 -10.61
CA ALA A 82 13.84 4.59 -9.39
C ALA A 82 12.95 3.97 -8.30
N SER A 83 13.46 3.82 -7.09
CA SER A 83 12.70 3.25 -5.99
C SER A 83 11.52 4.16 -5.59
N GLY A 84 10.30 3.64 -5.66
CA GLY A 84 9.09 4.32 -5.18
C GLY A 84 9.06 4.53 -3.66
N TRP A 85 9.92 3.83 -2.92
CA TRP A 85 10.08 4.03 -1.48
C TRP A 85 10.76 5.35 -1.11
N MET A 86 11.37 6.02 -2.07
CA MET A 86 11.98 7.33 -1.89
C MET A 86 10.99 8.40 -2.32
N THR A 87 10.52 9.21 -1.38
CA THR A 87 9.53 10.29 -1.65
C THR A 87 9.97 11.27 -2.73
N ARG A 88 11.28 11.49 -2.90
CA ARG A 88 11.82 12.31 -3.99
C ARG A 88 11.54 11.78 -5.40
N ASN A 89 11.10 10.54 -5.51
CA ASN A 89 10.74 9.90 -6.77
C ASN A 89 9.23 9.88 -7.02
N ALA A 90 8.44 10.53 -6.16
CA ALA A 90 6.98 10.55 -6.28
C ALA A 90 6.47 11.28 -7.52
N ASP A 91 7.32 12.10 -8.13
CA ASP A 91 7.07 12.79 -9.40
C ASP A 91 7.30 11.90 -10.63
N LYS A 92 7.84 10.71 -10.47
CA LYS A 92 8.10 9.77 -11.57
C LYS A 92 6.89 8.90 -11.85
N PRO A 93 6.62 8.59 -13.14
CA PRO A 93 5.60 7.61 -13.46
C PRO A 93 6.00 6.23 -12.95
N ALA A 94 5.05 5.49 -12.41
CA ALA A 94 5.28 4.11 -12.03
C ALA A 94 5.68 3.26 -13.26
N ASN A 95 6.56 2.28 -13.03
CA ASN A 95 7.06 1.36 -14.04
C ASN A 95 6.03 0.29 -14.42
N ILE A 96 4.77 0.67 -14.53
CA ILE A 96 3.68 -0.25 -14.81
C ILE A 96 2.63 0.46 -15.66
N ARG A 97 1.95 -0.28 -16.51
CA ARG A 97 0.80 0.26 -17.23
C ARG A 97 -0.34 0.55 -16.26
N GLU A 98 -1.12 1.58 -16.55
CA GLU A 98 -2.26 1.97 -15.72
C GLU A 98 -3.20 0.80 -15.46
N GLU A 99 -3.60 0.11 -16.52
CA GLU A 99 -4.56 -1.00 -16.44
C GLU A 99 -4.10 -2.20 -15.62
N ASP A 100 -2.78 -2.34 -15.42
CA ASP A 100 -2.19 -3.41 -14.63
C ASP A 100 -1.85 -2.98 -13.19
N SER A 101 -2.04 -1.70 -12.86
CA SER A 101 -1.76 -1.20 -11.51
C SER A 101 -2.76 -1.73 -10.46
N GLU A 102 -2.42 -1.61 -9.19
CA GLU A 102 -3.20 -2.22 -8.08
C GLU A 102 -4.67 -1.80 -8.06
N THR A 103 -4.96 -0.52 -8.30
CA THR A 103 -6.32 0.01 -8.23
C THR A 103 -7.26 -0.57 -9.29
N PRO A 104 -6.92 -0.55 -10.60
CA PRO A 104 -7.70 -1.22 -11.63
C PRO A 104 -7.80 -2.73 -11.44
N TRP A 105 -6.71 -3.39 -11.04
CA TRP A 105 -6.71 -4.83 -10.77
C TRP A 105 -7.70 -5.17 -9.65
N LEU A 106 -7.62 -4.51 -8.49
CA LEU A 106 -8.51 -4.77 -7.37
C LEU A 106 -9.97 -4.46 -7.70
N THR A 107 -10.19 -3.40 -8.48
CA THR A 107 -11.53 -3.06 -8.99
C THR A 107 -12.08 -4.18 -9.86
N SER A 108 -11.25 -4.75 -10.73
CA SER A 108 -11.62 -5.88 -11.57
C SER A 108 -11.96 -7.12 -10.75
N GLU A 109 -11.24 -7.39 -9.69
CA GLU A 109 -11.54 -8.49 -8.75
C GLU A 109 -12.85 -8.26 -8.00
N ALA A 110 -13.12 -7.02 -7.59
CA ALA A 110 -14.41 -6.66 -6.98
C ALA A 110 -15.58 -6.85 -7.95
N ILE A 111 -15.41 -6.48 -9.21
CA ILE A 111 -16.42 -6.72 -10.27
C ILE A 111 -16.67 -8.22 -10.46
N LYS A 112 -15.62 -9.05 -10.49
CA LYS A 112 -15.77 -10.51 -10.56
C LYS A 112 -16.58 -11.06 -9.39
N PHE A 113 -16.36 -10.54 -8.18
CA PHE A 113 -17.16 -10.92 -7.02
C PHE A 113 -18.64 -10.59 -7.24
N ILE A 114 -18.94 -9.37 -7.69
CA ILE A 114 -20.33 -8.92 -7.94
C ILE A 114 -21.00 -9.80 -8.98
N ASP A 115 -20.31 -10.11 -10.06
CA ASP A 115 -20.85 -10.92 -11.17
C ASP A 115 -21.12 -12.39 -10.76
N GLN A 116 -20.39 -12.88 -9.78
CA GLN A 116 -20.52 -14.27 -9.29
C GLN A 116 -21.49 -14.40 -8.11
N ALA A 117 -21.87 -13.30 -7.50
CA ALA A 117 -22.76 -13.31 -6.33
C ALA A 117 -24.17 -13.77 -6.70
N THR A 118 -24.64 -14.82 -6.02
CA THR A 118 -25.97 -15.46 -6.33
C THR A 118 -27.07 -15.13 -5.34
N GLY A 119 -26.79 -14.29 -4.33
CA GLY A 119 -27.73 -13.94 -3.27
C GLY A 119 -27.48 -12.53 -2.74
N PRO A 120 -28.11 -12.13 -1.64
CA PRO A 120 -27.77 -10.87 -0.98
C PRO A 120 -26.31 -10.86 -0.52
N TRP A 121 -25.60 -9.78 -0.79
CA TRP A 121 -24.21 -9.63 -0.43
C TRP A 121 -23.91 -8.23 0.13
N CYS A 122 -22.82 -8.16 0.88
CA CYS A 122 -22.20 -6.94 1.32
C CYS A 122 -20.68 -7.08 1.09
N ALA A 123 -20.11 -6.21 0.29
CA ALA A 123 -18.66 -6.24 0.01
C ALA A 123 -17.98 -5.02 0.65
N HIS A 124 -16.84 -5.29 1.30
CA HIS A 124 -15.90 -4.27 1.73
C HIS A 124 -14.67 -4.35 0.81
N VAL A 125 -14.48 -3.32 -0.01
CA VAL A 125 -13.32 -3.22 -0.91
C VAL A 125 -12.38 -2.15 -0.35
N SER A 126 -11.16 -2.56 -0.05
CA SER A 126 -10.14 -1.67 0.51
C SER A 126 -9.01 -1.46 -0.49
N TYR A 127 -8.70 -0.21 -0.79
CA TYR A 127 -7.59 0.18 -1.65
C TYR A 127 -6.43 0.70 -0.81
N ILE A 128 -5.21 0.31 -1.16
CA ILE A 128 -4.02 0.82 -0.49
C ILE A 128 -3.74 2.26 -0.89
N LYS A 129 -3.83 2.59 -2.17
CA LYS A 129 -3.61 3.97 -2.64
C LYS A 129 -4.73 4.89 -2.12
N PRO A 130 -4.37 6.10 -1.66
CA PRO A 130 -3.11 6.84 -1.83
C PRO A 130 -2.06 6.66 -0.70
N HIS A 131 -2.01 5.51 -0.05
CA HIS A 131 -0.96 5.23 0.94
C HIS A 131 0.44 5.20 0.29
N TRP A 132 1.46 5.59 1.04
CA TRP A 132 2.86 5.46 0.63
C TRP A 132 3.22 3.98 0.28
N PRO A 133 4.01 3.73 -0.77
CA PRO A 133 4.77 4.65 -1.64
C PRO A 133 3.88 5.49 -2.57
N TYR A 134 4.22 6.80 -2.66
CA TYR A 134 3.48 7.76 -3.48
C TYR A 134 3.92 7.69 -4.93
N ILE A 135 3.68 6.56 -5.57
CA ILE A 135 4.01 6.35 -6.97
C ILE A 135 2.75 5.89 -7.71
N VAL A 136 2.52 6.47 -8.86
CA VAL A 136 1.33 6.17 -9.68
C VAL A 136 1.71 6.12 -11.17
N PRO A 137 0.97 5.37 -12.00
CA PRO A 137 1.24 5.29 -13.44
C PRO A 137 1.06 6.63 -14.15
N ALA A 138 1.64 6.75 -15.34
CA ALA A 138 1.28 7.79 -16.27
C ALA A 138 -0.18 7.62 -16.74
N PRO A 139 -0.94 8.71 -16.98
CA PRO A 139 -0.54 10.12 -16.86
C PRO A 139 -0.71 10.71 -15.46
N TYR A 140 -1.23 9.97 -14.49
CA TYR A 140 -1.68 10.47 -13.19
C TYR A 140 -0.56 11.08 -12.35
N HIS A 141 0.68 10.60 -12.49
CA HIS A 141 1.85 11.13 -11.77
C HIS A 141 2.10 12.63 -12.02
N ALA A 142 1.62 13.15 -13.15
CA ALA A 142 1.82 14.54 -13.57
C ALA A 142 0.53 15.39 -13.53
N MET A 143 -0.56 14.87 -12.97
CA MET A 143 -1.84 15.59 -12.96
C MET A 143 -1.89 16.73 -11.95
N CYS A 144 -1.16 16.61 -10.85
CA CYS A 144 -1.13 17.61 -9.79
C CYS A 144 0.33 17.96 -9.48
N GLY A 145 0.65 19.25 -9.56
CA GLY A 145 1.94 19.77 -9.16
C GLY A 145 1.86 20.60 -7.86
N PRO A 146 2.99 21.06 -7.34
CA PRO A 146 3.04 21.88 -6.14
C PRO A 146 2.17 23.15 -6.21
N GLU A 147 1.97 23.66 -7.42
CA GLU A 147 1.13 24.84 -7.69
C GLU A 147 -0.36 24.63 -7.40
N HIS A 148 -0.79 23.38 -7.30
CA HIS A 148 -2.18 23.02 -6.97
C HIS A 148 -2.43 22.84 -5.47
N VAL A 149 -1.38 22.93 -4.66
CA VAL A 149 -1.44 22.68 -3.22
C VAL A 149 -1.18 23.98 -2.47
N PRO A 150 -2.02 24.35 -1.48
CA PRO A 150 -1.74 25.50 -0.64
C PRO A 150 -0.47 25.29 0.18
N ASP A 151 0.14 26.39 0.58
CA ASP A 151 1.30 26.35 1.48
C ASP A 151 0.97 25.58 2.76
N PRO A 152 1.90 24.77 3.28
CA PRO A 152 1.70 24.07 4.54
C PRO A 152 1.46 25.06 5.68
N CYS A 153 0.45 24.78 6.51
CA CYS A 153 0.25 25.50 7.76
C CYS A 153 1.38 25.17 8.73
N ARG A 154 2.42 25.96 8.72
CA ARG A 154 3.60 25.83 9.60
C ARG A 154 3.81 27.13 10.37
N SER A 155 4.15 27.01 11.65
CA SER A 155 4.48 28.13 12.50
C SER A 155 5.81 27.88 13.21
N ALA A 156 6.66 28.92 13.28
CA ALA A 156 7.90 28.85 14.06
C ALA A 156 7.64 28.54 15.54
N VAL A 157 6.50 28.95 16.07
CA VAL A 157 6.10 28.68 17.46
C VAL A 157 5.96 27.18 17.76
N GLU A 158 5.67 26.37 16.74
CA GLU A 158 5.59 24.89 16.89
C GLU A 158 6.94 24.26 17.28
N LEU A 159 8.04 24.95 16.98
CA LEU A 159 9.40 24.49 17.23
C LEU A 159 9.97 25.04 18.55
N ASP A 160 9.39 26.10 19.11
CA ASP A 160 9.93 26.76 20.31
C ASP A 160 9.76 25.91 21.57
N ASN A 161 8.64 25.23 21.72
CA ASN A 161 8.39 24.31 22.83
C ASN A 161 7.54 23.13 22.36
N PRO A 162 8.09 22.26 21.51
CA PRO A 162 7.32 21.19 20.91
C PRO A 162 6.91 20.14 21.94
N GLN A 163 5.70 19.64 21.77
CA GLN A 163 5.24 18.47 22.54
C GLN A 163 6.25 17.32 22.38
N PRO A 164 6.62 16.58 23.45
CA PRO A 164 7.75 15.63 23.41
C PRO A 164 7.67 14.56 22.31
N VAL A 165 6.48 14.02 22.04
CA VAL A 165 6.29 13.02 20.98
C VAL A 165 6.48 13.65 19.60
N PHE A 166 5.92 14.84 19.38
CA PHE A 166 6.11 15.60 18.14
C PHE A 166 7.59 15.94 17.92
N ASN A 167 8.28 16.42 18.97
CA ASN A 167 9.71 16.71 18.91
C ASN A 167 10.57 15.48 18.55
N ALA A 168 10.23 14.31 19.12
CA ALA A 168 10.91 13.06 18.77
C ALA A 168 10.63 12.67 17.31
N TYR A 169 9.39 12.82 16.86
CA TYR A 169 9.00 12.52 15.49
C TYR A 169 9.71 13.43 14.48
N THR A 170 9.75 14.74 14.70
CA THR A 170 10.40 15.70 13.81
C THR A 170 11.90 15.50 13.68
N LYS A 171 12.52 14.85 14.65
CA LYS A 171 13.94 14.46 14.62
C LYS A 171 14.21 13.14 13.90
N ASN A 172 13.16 12.43 13.55
CA ASN A 172 13.30 11.17 12.82
C ASN A 172 13.68 11.45 11.35
N ALA A 173 14.54 10.59 10.79
CA ALA A 173 15.00 10.73 9.40
C ALA A 173 13.84 10.73 8.37
N VAL A 174 12.78 9.97 8.64
CA VAL A 174 11.58 9.95 7.78
C VAL A 174 10.86 11.28 7.81
N ALA A 175 10.68 11.88 8.99
CA ALA A 175 10.04 13.19 9.13
C ALA A 175 10.85 14.29 8.44
N HIS A 176 12.18 14.22 8.47
CA HIS A 176 13.04 15.15 7.75
C HIS A 176 12.82 15.13 6.23
N ALA A 177 12.48 13.97 5.66
CA ALA A 177 12.16 13.86 4.25
C ALA A 177 10.90 14.66 3.86
N PHE A 178 9.93 14.77 4.77
CA PHE A 178 8.68 15.53 4.55
C PHE A 178 8.77 17.03 4.90
N GLN A 179 9.90 17.49 5.40
CA GLN A 179 10.09 18.91 5.75
C GLN A 179 10.74 19.71 4.62
N ARG A 180 11.19 19.07 3.57
CA ARG A 180 11.81 19.72 2.43
C ARG A 180 10.75 20.30 1.49
N ASP A 181 11.05 21.46 0.92
CA ASP A 181 10.18 22.08 -0.10
C ASP A 181 10.00 21.20 -1.34
N GLU A 182 10.89 20.23 -1.56
CA GLU A 182 10.87 19.25 -2.63
C GLU A 182 9.75 18.19 -2.50
N VAL A 183 9.03 18.17 -1.38
CA VAL A 183 8.02 17.15 -1.05
C VAL A 183 6.62 17.77 -0.92
N ARG A 184 6.39 18.88 -1.61
CA ARG A 184 5.08 19.53 -1.73
C ARG A 184 4.19 18.84 -2.75
#